data_d5cfbcbffa12282d0f6a2add2929b62c
#
_entry.id   d5cfbcbffa12282d0f6a2add2929b62c
#
_cell.length_a   1.000
_cell.length_b   1.000
_cell.length_c   1.000
_cell.angle_alpha   90.00
_cell.angle_beta   90.00
_cell.angle_gamma   90.00
#
_symmetry.space_group_name_H-M   'P 1'
#
loop_
_entity.id
_entity.type
_entity.pdbx_description
1 polymer ?
#
loop_
_entity_poly.entity_id
_entity_poly.type
_entity_poly.pdbx_seq_one_letter_code
_entity_poly.pdbx_strand_id
1 'polypeptide(L)'
;MRVSGTRSFRACGTLLLLTLCVAVAGASQAGAVSGKRAARGLHVSGNRLLDASGRVVRFHGVNRSGTEYACIQGWGIFDGPSSASSVKAMASWHVNAVRIPINEDCWLGINNVKARYSGRNYRRAIVNYVRLLHRNGIYPELSLMWAAPGSYRATYQPGAPDKDHSPALWKSLAATFKHDRNVVLAPWGETVVNANCFLRGGVCEATFGPNNNPYATAGMQQAVTVMRRASYRGPIVIPGIDYANNLSHWLSHRPRDPLHQLMAEAHIYGKNTCSSVSCFNRTLAPVARRVPLILGETGESYDGSDCGSSQISTFMNWADAHGVGYEAWTWNTWGNCEALISNYSGTPYGPYGAWIKAHYAALR
;
A
#
# COMPACT_ATOMS: atom_id res chain seq x y z
N MET A 1 -79.74 -62.82 -35.41
CA MET A 1 -79.25 -63.06 -36.78
C MET A 1 -77.73 -62.99 -36.70
N ARG A 2 -77.13 -64.08 -36.75
CA ARG A 2 -76.07 -64.59 -37.68
C ARG A 2 -74.97 -63.53 -37.90
N VAL A 3 -73.67 -63.71 -37.90
CA VAL A 3 -72.85 -64.89 -37.92
C VAL A 3 -71.35 -64.40 -37.88
N SER A 4 -70.53 -65.19 -37.25
CA SER A 4 -69.21 -65.54 -37.68
C SER A 4 -68.13 -64.44 -37.73
N GLY A 5 -67.02 -64.55 -37.23
CA GLY A 5 -66.06 -65.61 -37.04
C GLY A 5 -64.71 -65.10 -37.53
N THR A 6 -63.69 -65.21 -36.87
CA THR A 6 -62.57 -66.08 -37.15
C THR A 6 -61.34 -65.68 -36.32
N ARG A 7 -60.69 -66.71 -35.87
CA ARG A 7 -59.44 -66.66 -35.09
C ARG A 7 -58.27 -66.28 -35.94
N SER A 8 -57.32 -65.57 -35.30
CA SER A 8 -55.89 -65.94 -35.52
C SER A 8 -55.01 -65.59 -34.37
N PHE A 9 -54.20 -66.50 -34.04
CA PHE A 9 -53.13 -66.50 -33.05
C PHE A 9 -51.94 -65.63 -33.48
N ARG A 10 -51.22 -65.05 -32.52
CA ARG A 10 -49.77 -64.93 -32.32
C ARG A 10 -49.47 -63.62 -31.68
N ALA A 11 -48.60 -63.41 -30.80
CA ALA A 11 -47.51 -64.07 -30.14
C ALA A 11 -47.10 -63.19 -28.96
N CYS A 12 -46.66 -63.82 -27.92
CA CYS A 12 -46.11 -63.25 -26.70
C CYS A 12 -44.90 -62.35 -27.00
N GLY A 13 -44.87 -61.14 -26.46
CA GLY A 13 -43.71 -60.28 -26.47
C GLY A 13 -43.69 -59.45 -25.15
N THR A 14 -43.03 -60.07 -24.16
CA THR A 14 -42.80 -59.42 -22.86
C THR A 14 -41.81 -58.28 -23.03
N LEU A 15 -42.27 -57.03 -22.95
CA LEU A 15 -41.40 -55.83 -22.90
C LEU A 15 -41.08 -55.52 -21.44
N LEU A 16 -39.86 -55.84 -21.02
CA LEU A 16 -39.31 -55.42 -19.75
C LEU A 16 -39.00 -53.89 -19.84
N LEU A 17 -39.79 -53.08 -19.16
CA LEU A 17 -39.43 -51.67 -18.93
C LEU A 17 -38.38 -51.60 -17.81
N LEU A 18 -37.14 -51.38 -18.18
CA LEU A 18 -36.09 -50.96 -17.25
C LEU A 18 -36.30 -49.47 -16.92
N THR A 19 -36.83 -49.20 -15.77
CA THR A 19 -36.83 -47.85 -15.17
C THR A 19 -35.43 -47.53 -14.70
N LEU A 20 -34.72 -46.70 -15.44
CA LEU A 20 -33.42 -46.13 -15.07
C LEU A 20 -33.65 -45.04 -14.04
N CYS A 21 -33.50 -45.34 -12.74
CA CYS A 21 -33.39 -44.30 -11.71
C CYS A 21 -32.05 -43.56 -11.86
N VAL A 22 -32.07 -42.38 -12.50
CA VAL A 22 -30.95 -41.45 -12.47
C VAL A 22 -30.93 -40.79 -11.10
N ALA A 23 -30.06 -41.28 -10.20
CA ALA A 23 -29.73 -40.59 -8.97
C ALA A 23 -28.91 -39.35 -9.34
N VAL A 24 -29.53 -38.17 -9.33
CA VAL A 24 -28.84 -36.89 -9.41
C VAL A 24 -28.17 -36.68 -8.06
N ALA A 25 -26.90 -37.08 -7.95
CA ALA A 25 -26.05 -36.68 -6.85
C ALA A 25 -25.80 -35.16 -6.96
N GLY A 26 -26.57 -34.41 -6.21
CA GLY A 26 -26.31 -32.97 -5.99
C GLY A 26 -24.98 -32.78 -5.30
N ALA A 27 -23.92 -32.62 -6.06
CA ALA A 27 -22.66 -32.14 -5.53
C ALA A 27 -22.86 -30.69 -5.05
N SER A 28 -23.07 -30.52 -3.75
CA SER A 28 -22.91 -29.21 -3.11
C SER A 28 -21.49 -28.74 -3.37
N GLN A 29 -21.33 -27.90 -4.37
CA GLN A 29 -20.10 -27.10 -4.49
C GLN A 29 -20.06 -26.16 -3.28
N ALA A 30 -19.38 -26.62 -2.23
CA ALA A 30 -18.86 -25.69 -1.23
C ALA A 30 -17.97 -24.71 -1.98
N GLY A 31 -18.50 -23.53 -2.24
CA GLY A 31 -17.75 -22.43 -2.84
C GLY A 31 -16.55 -22.16 -1.94
N ALA A 32 -15.39 -22.65 -2.35
CA ALA A 32 -14.14 -22.23 -1.76
C ALA A 32 -14.12 -20.72 -1.90
N VAL A 33 -14.23 -20.01 -0.78
CA VAL A 33 -13.90 -18.59 -0.70
C VAL A 33 -12.44 -18.53 -1.12
N SER A 34 -12.21 -18.29 -2.40
CA SER A 34 -10.90 -18.05 -2.97
C SER A 34 -10.39 -16.78 -2.30
N GLY A 35 -9.64 -16.94 -1.21
CA GLY A 35 -8.89 -15.85 -0.63
C GLY A 35 -8.10 -15.20 -1.77
N LYS A 36 -8.43 -13.97 -2.11
CA LYS A 36 -7.76 -13.20 -3.17
C LYS A 36 -6.28 -13.16 -2.82
N ARG A 37 -5.51 -14.07 -3.39
CA ARG A 37 -4.06 -14.03 -3.30
C ARG A 37 -3.62 -12.85 -4.14
N ALA A 38 -2.86 -11.91 -3.55
CA ALA A 38 -2.26 -10.83 -4.32
C ALA A 38 -1.56 -11.45 -5.53
N ALA A 39 -1.87 -10.94 -6.73
CA ALA A 39 -1.31 -11.49 -7.94
C ALA A 39 0.20 -11.32 -7.94
N ARG A 40 0.93 -12.35 -8.32
CA ARG A 40 2.39 -12.27 -8.42
C ARG A 40 2.76 -11.37 -9.59
N GLY A 41 3.59 -10.34 -9.34
CA GLY A 41 4.21 -9.57 -10.40
C GLY A 41 3.51 -8.25 -10.74
N LEU A 42 3.24 -7.40 -9.75
CA LEU A 42 2.90 -6.00 -9.99
C LEU A 42 3.87 -5.36 -10.95
N HIS A 43 3.35 -4.62 -11.93
CA HIS A 43 4.15 -3.85 -12.87
C HIS A 43 3.41 -2.62 -13.39
N VAL A 44 4.19 -1.58 -13.73
CA VAL A 44 3.69 -0.35 -14.31
C VAL A 44 3.55 -0.52 -15.82
N SER A 45 2.41 -0.13 -16.37
CA SER A 45 2.14 -0.06 -17.81
C SER A 45 1.43 1.25 -18.14
N GLY A 46 2.18 2.20 -18.70
CA GLY A 46 1.70 3.57 -18.88
C GLY A 46 1.35 4.22 -17.54
N ASN A 47 0.11 4.65 -17.40
CA ASN A 47 -0.40 5.24 -16.16
C ASN A 47 -1.17 4.25 -15.28
N ARG A 48 -0.97 2.95 -15.48
CA ARG A 48 -1.67 1.89 -14.72
C ARG A 48 -0.68 0.99 -14.00
N LEU A 49 -1.06 0.59 -12.80
CA LEU A 49 -0.44 -0.53 -12.11
C LEU A 49 -1.22 -1.80 -12.46
N LEU A 50 -0.55 -2.81 -12.97
CA LEU A 50 -1.16 -4.07 -13.38
C LEU A 50 -0.65 -5.23 -12.53
N ASP A 51 -1.49 -6.25 -12.34
CA ASP A 51 -1.09 -7.55 -11.80
C ASP A 51 -0.46 -8.45 -12.88
N ALA A 52 0.02 -9.64 -12.50
CA ALA A 52 0.63 -10.59 -13.43
C ALA A 52 -0.32 -11.10 -14.53
N SER A 53 -1.63 -10.94 -14.38
CA SER A 53 -2.65 -11.29 -15.38
C SER A 53 -3.05 -10.10 -16.27
N GLY A 54 -2.42 -8.94 -16.10
CA GLY A 54 -2.72 -7.72 -16.85
C GLY A 54 -3.96 -6.96 -16.34
N ARG A 55 -4.52 -7.32 -15.20
CA ARG A 55 -5.65 -6.59 -14.61
C ARG A 55 -5.15 -5.36 -13.88
N VAL A 56 -5.91 -4.27 -13.99
CA VAL A 56 -5.61 -3.02 -13.27
C VAL A 56 -5.74 -3.26 -11.76
N VAL A 57 -4.70 -2.89 -11.04
CA VAL A 57 -4.68 -2.85 -9.57
C VAL A 57 -4.73 -1.39 -9.15
N ARG A 58 -5.71 -1.05 -8.33
CA ARG A 58 -5.82 0.26 -7.69
C ARG A 58 -5.78 0.04 -6.18
N PHE A 59 -4.93 0.77 -5.49
CA PHE A 59 -4.81 0.64 -4.04
C PHE A 59 -6.00 1.33 -3.37
N HIS A 60 -6.67 0.58 -2.51
CA HIS A 60 -7.63 1.05 -1.52
C HIS A 60 -7.08 0.58 -0.19
N GLY A 61 -6.16 1.36 0.35
CA GLY A 61 -5.26 0.95 1.39
C GLY A 61 -5.38 1.74 2.68
N VAL A 62 -4.55 1.35 3.63
CA VAL A 62 -4.35 2.06 4.88
C VAL A 62 -2.86 2.16 5.20
N ASN A 63 -2.47 3.21 5.90
CA ASN A 63 -1.17 3.28 6.55
C ASN A 63 -1.19 2.47 7.84
N ARG A 64 -0.14 1.68 8.10
CA ARG A 64 0.08 0.97 9.35
C ARG A 64 1.25 1.59 10.08
N SER A 65 1.00 2.75 10.70
CA SER A 65 1.98 3.47 11.51
C SER A 65 2.48 2.65 12.70
N GLY A 66 3.65 2.99 13.20
CA GLY A 66 4.24 2.41 14.39
C GLY A 66 5.56 1.69 14.21
N THR A 67 5.86 1.24 12.99
CA THR A 67 7.16 0.60 12.71
C THR A 67 8.29 1.61 12.60
N GLU A 68 7.99 2.87 12.32
CA GLU A 68 8.94 3.98 12.23
C GLU A 68 9.38 4.49 13.60
N TYR A 69 8.54 4.41 14.64
CA TYR A 69 8.85 4.97 15.96
C TYR A 69 8.99 3.95 17.11
N ALA A 70 8.20 2.86 17.14
CA ALA A 70 8.19 1.94 18.27
C ALA A 70 9.58 1.34 18.59
N CYS A 71 10.34 1.02 17.54
CA CYS A 71 11.68 0.44 17.66
C CYS A 71 12.69 1.44 18.22
N ILE A 72 12.70 2.68 17.71
CA ILE A 72 13.66 3.71 18.12
C ILE A 72 13.32 4.24 19.52
N GLN A 73 12.05 4.28 19.90
CA GLN A 73 11.59 4.58 21.24
C GLN A 73 11.80 3.42 22.22
N GLY A 74 12.05 2.21 21.72
CA GLY A 74 12.59 1.09 22.48
C GLY A 74 11.55 0.26 23.26
N TRP A 75 10.29 0.23 22.79
CA TRP A 75 9.22 -0.57 23.41
C TRP A 75 8.63 -1.64 22.50
N GLY A 76 8.90 -1.63 21.18
CA GLY A 76 8.38 -2.62 20.24
C GLY A 76 9.02 -2.53 18.85
N ILE A 77 8.50 -3.29 17.90
CA ILE A 77 8.75 -3.14 16.46
C ILE A 77 7.50 -2.58 15.79
N PHE A 78 6.35 -2.92 16.28
CA PHE A 78 5.05 -2.42 15.84
C PHE A 78 4.37 -1.68 16.98
N ASP A 79 3.61 -0.66 16.66
CA ASP A 79 2.62 -0.11 17.58
C ASP A 79 1.32 -0.90 17.44
N GLY A 80 1.01 -1.71 18.46
CA GLY A 80 -0.11 -2.64 18.42
C GLY A 80 0.17 -3.95 17.67
N PRO A 81 -0.85 -4.80 17.47
CA PRO A 81 -0.68 -6.16 16.99
C PRO A 81 -0.31 -6.22 15.51
N SER A 82 0.60 -7.14 15.18
CA SER A 82 0.94 -7.55 13.80
C SER A 82 0.48 -8.99 13.53
N SER A 83 -0.62 -9.40 14.15
CA SER A 83 -1.17 -10.75 14.11
C SER A 83 -2.06 -11.01 12.88
N ALA A 84 -2.35 -12.28 12.64
CA ALA A 84 -3.29 -12.68 11.59
C ALA A 84 -4.70 -12.10 11.79
N SER A 85 -5.16 -11.95 13.03
CA SER A 85 -6.46 -11.34 13.34
C SER A 85 -6.51 -9.86 12.96
N SER A 86 -5.44 -9.09 13.25
CA SER A 86 -5.34 -7.68 12.87
C SER A 86 -5.35 -7.50 11.35
N VAL A 87 -4.63 -8.35 10.59
CA VAL A 87 -4.65 -8.29 9.12
C VAL A 87 -6.01 -8.73 8.55
N LYS A 88 -6.67 -9.71 9.14
CA LYS A 88 -8.04 -10.07 8.76
C LYS A 88 -9.03 -8.93 8.99
N ALA A 89 -8.84 -8.16 10.06
CA ALA A 89 -9.66 -6.97 10.31
C ALA A 89 -9.50 -5.93 9.19
N MET A 90 -8.27 -5.66 8.71
CA MET A 90 -8.03 -4.81 7.53
C MET A 90 -8.72 -5.40 6.28
N ALA A 91 -8.56 -6.69 6.03
CA ALA A 91 -9.19 -7.36 4.90
C ALA A 91 -10.73 -7.29 4.96
N SER A 92 -11.34 -7.27 6.14
CA SER A 92 -12.78 -7.11 6.32
C SER A 92 -13.31 -5.74 5.89
N TRP A 93 -12.43 -4.73 5.85
CA TRP A 93 -12.73 -3.41 5.28
C TRP A 93 -12.46 -3.35 3.78
N HIS A 94 -12.11 -4.47 3.13
CA HIS A 94 -11.70 -4.55 1.73
C HIS A 94 -10.41 -3.80 1.41
N VAL A 95 -9.58 -3.56 2.42
CA VAL A 95 -8.21 -3.06 2.25
C VAL A 95 -7.43 -4.04 1.37
N ASN A 96 -6.84 -3.52 0.30
CA ASN A 96 -6.01 -4.30 -0.63
C ASN A 96 -4.55 -3.84 -0.67
N ALA A 97 -4.19 -2.77 0.03
CA ALA A 97 -2.82 -2.28 0.18
C ALA A 97 -2.57 -1.80 1.62
N VAL A 98 -1.34 -1.97 2.10
CA VAL A 98 -0.91 -1.45 3.41
C VAL A 98 0.46 -0.82 3.28
N ARG A 99 0.52 0.49 3.53
CA ARG A 99 1.77 1.23 3.63
C ARG A 99 2.34 1.06 5.03
N ILE A 100 3.62 0.67 5.08
CA ILE A 100 4.36 0.37 6.30
C ILE A 100 5.54 1.34 6.38
N PRO A 101 5.46 2.36 7.25
CA PRO A 101 6.57 3.27 7.50
C PRO A 101 7.77 2.53 8.08
N ILE A 102 8.98 2.81 7.58
CA ILE A 102 10.23 2.16 7.99
C ILE A 102 11.13 3.19 8.69
N ASN A 103 11.83 2.72 9.73
CA ASN A 103 12.88 3.46 10.40
C ASN A 103 14.25 2.98 9.95
N GLU A 104 15.11 3.91 9.60
CA GLU A 104 16.45 3.62 9.06
C GLU A 104 17.35 2.91 10.08
N ASP A 105 17.48 3.49 11.27
CA ASP A 105 18.33 2.93 12.34
C ASP A 105 17.86 1.54 12.76
N CYS A 106 16.54 1.36 12.83
CA CYS A 106 15.96 0.09 13.23
C CYS A 106 16.19 -0.98 12.15
N TRP A 107 16.07 -0.63 10.87
CA TRP A 107 16.35 -1.56 9.78
C TRP A 107 17.81 -1.95 9.71
N LEU A 108 18.71 -0.97 9.80
CA LEU A 108 20.15 -1.18 9.71
C LEU A 108 20.76 -1.76 11.00
N GLY A 109 20.18 -1.49 12.16
CA GLY A 109 20.69 -1.88 13.47
C GLY A 109 21.87 -1.01 13.91
N ILE A 110 21.78 0.30 13.68
CA ILE A 110 22.81 1.31 13.97
C ILE A 110 22.35 2.26 15.09
N ASN A 111 23.22 3.20 15.47
CA ASN A 111 22.93 4.32 16.38
C ASN A 111 22.33 3.88 17.74
N ASN A 112 22.85 2.77 18.28
CA ASN A 112 22.50 2.23 19.60
C ASN A 112 21.00 1.94 19.79
N VAL A 113 20.28 1.60 18.72
CA VAL A 113 18.90 1.07 18.84
C VAL A 113 18.95 -0.28 19.54
N LYS A 114 18.04 -0.53 20.49
CA LYS A 114 17.97 -1.80 21.22
C LYS A 114 17.98 -2.99 20.24
N ALA A 115 18.96 -3.89 20.36
CA ALA A 115 19.15 -5.00 19.42
C ALA A 115 17.92 -5.91 19.27
N ARG A 116 17.08 -6.04 20.34
CA ARG A 116 15.84 -6.81 20.27
C ARG A 116 14.81 -6.23 19.31
N TYR A 117 14.89 -4.91 18.98
CA TYR A 117 13.96 -4.19 18.12
C TYR A 117 14.59 -3.67 16.83
N SER A 118 15.85 -4.01 16.56
CA SER A 118 16.58 -3.51 15.40
C SER A 118 17.32 -4.60 14.61
N GLY A 119 17.95 -4.22 13.53
CA GLY A 119 18.77 -5.07 12.70
C GLY A 119 18.00 -6.31 12.21
N ARG A 120 18.57 -7.48 12.44
CA ARG A 120 17.97 -8.76 12.00
C ARG A 120 16.57 -8.99 12.57
N ASN A 121 16.31 -8.59 13.82
CA ASN A 121 15.00 -8.79 14.46
C ASN A 121 13.93 -7.93 13.81
N TYR A 122 14.22 -6.65 13.58
CA TYR A 122 13.31 -5.73 12.89
C TYR A 122 13.03 -6.21 11.46
N ARG A 123 14.06 -6.50 10.67
CA ARG A 123 13.90 -6.99 9.30
C ARG A 123 13.06 -8.27 9.24
N ARG A 124 13.30 -9.23 10.14
CA ARG A 124 12.52 -10.47 10.20
C ARG A 124 11.05 -10.21 10.53
N ALA A 125 10.76 -9.29 11.43
CA ALA A 125 9.39 -8.93 11.80
C ALA A 125 8.66 -8.30 10.61
N ILE A 126 9.28 -7.34 9.91
CA ILE A 126 8.71 -6.72 8.70
C ILE A 126 8.48 -7.76 7.60
N VAL A 127 9.45 -8.62 7.30
CA VAL A 127 9.30 -9.69 6.28
C VAL A 127 8.17 -10.65 6.64
N ASN A 128 8.01 -11.02 7.89
CA ASN A 128 6.92 -11.88 8.34
C ASN A 128 5.56 -11.19 8.20
N TYR A 129 5.50 -9.89 8.48
CA TYR A 129 4.28 -9.11 8.31
C TYR A 129 3.90 -8.95 6.83
N VAL A 130 4.86 -8.67 5.95
CA VAL A 130 4.69 -8.69 4.48
C VAL A 130 4.10 -10.02 4.01
N ARG A 131 4.66 -11.15 4.46
CA ARG A 131 4.12 -12.47 4.12
C ARG A 131 2.69 -12.69 4.63
N LEU A 132 2.36 -12.11 5.78
CA LEU A 132 1.02 -12.19 6.35
C LEU A 132 0.03 -11.37 5.52
N LEU A 133 0.39 -10.16 5.09
CA LEU A 133 -0.40 -9.33 4.18
C LEU A 133 -0.66 -10.08 2.86
N HIS A 134 0.35 -10.67 2.24
CA HIS A 134 0.19 -11.45 1.00
C HIS A 134 -0.76 -12.63 1.14
N ARG A 135 -0.73 -13.33 2.28
CA ARG A 135 -1.68 -14.43 2.54
C ARG A 135 -3.13 -13.97 2.60
N ASN A 136 -3.36 -12.68 2.88
CA ASN A 136 -4.68 -12.07 2.93
C ASN A 136 -5.03 -11.27 1.66
N GLY A 137 -4.22 -11.37 0.60
CA GLY A 137 -4.46 -10.68 -0.66
C GLY A 137 -4.15 -9.19 -0.65
N ILE A 138 -3.34 -8.73 0.30
CA ILE A 138 -2.99 -7.32 0.51
C ILE A 138 -1.58 -7.06 0.00
N TYR A 139 -1.40 -5.99 -0.77
CA TYR A 139 -0.13 -5.51 -1.28
C TYR A 139 0.57 -4.64 -0.22
N PRO A 140 1.80 -4.97 0.21
CA PRO A 140 2.56 -4.09 1.09
C PRO A 140 3.31 -3.02 0.30
N GLU A 141 3.29 -1.80 0.81
CA GLU A 141 4.21 -0.74 0.48
C GLU A 141 5.16 -0.49 1.66
N LEU A 142 6.46 -0.45 1.41
CA LEU A 142 7.47 -0.14 2.42
C LEU A 142 8.07 1.22 2.14
N SER A 143 7.79 2.19 3.01
CA SER A 143 8.22 3.58 2.85
C SER A 143 9.21 3.97 3.93
N LEU A 144 10.41 4.44 3.55
CA LEU A 144 11.32 5.06 4.51
C LEU A 144 10.74 6.38 5.00
N MET A 145 10.52 6.49 6.32
CA MET A 145 9.91 7.67 6.93
C MET A 145 10.85 8.37 7.90
N TRP A 146 11.50 7.63 8.79
CA TRP A 146 12.39 8.20 9.80
C TRP A 146 13.84 7.81 9.53
N ALA A 147 14.69 8.82 9.40
CA ALA A 147 16.12 8.69 9.16
C ALA A 147 16.89 9.78 9.93
N ALA A 148 18.19 9.63 10.05
CA ALA A 148 19.05 10.65 10.61
C ALA A 148 20.49 10.49 10.12
N PRO A 149 21.22 11.58 9.81
CA PRO A 149 22.61 11.52 9.36
C PRO A 149 23.56 11.18 10.51
N GLY A 150 24.67 10.52 10.19
CA GLY A 150 25.77 10.26 11.11
C GLY A 150 25.40 9.38 12.29
N SER A 151 25.78 9.78 13.50
CA SER A 151 25.47 9.06 14.74
C SER A 151 24.19 9.51 15.43
N TYR A 152 23.43 10.41 14.82
CA TYR A 152 22.14 10.84 15.35
C TYR A 152 21.12 9.72 15.20
N ARG A 153 20.18 9.67 16.14
CA ARG A 153 19.10 8.67 16.11
C ARG A 153 17.95 9.12 15.23
N ALA A 154 17.45 8.23 14.41
CA ALA A 154 16.30 8.46 13.55
C ALA A 154 14.99 8.54 14.35
N THR A 155 14.76 9.65 15.06
CA THR A 155 13.63 9.88 15.98
C THR A 155 12.53 10.75 15.39
N TYR A 156 12.65 11.16 14.14
CA TYR A 156 11.67 11.98 13.41
C TYR A 156 11.89 11.84 11.90
N GLN A 157 11.01 12.43 11.12
CA GLN A 157 11.12 12.51 9.67
C GLN A 157 11.85 13.80 9.28
N PRO A 158 13.10 13.72 8.79
CA PRO A 158 13.79 14.89 8.25
C PRO A 158 13.27 15.26 6.85
N GLY A 159 13.65 16.44 6.34
CA GLY A 159 13.16 16.95 5.06
C GLY A 159 13.56 16.16 3.81
N ALA A 160 14.55 15.27 3.91
CA ALA A 160 15.00 14.38 2.86
C ALA A 160 15.84 13.22 3.44
N PRO A 161 15.99 12.10 2.72
CA PRO A 161 16.84 10.99 3.17
C PRO A 161 18.31 11.44 3.22
N ASP A 162 19.06 10.98 4.23
CA ASP A 162 20.47 11.28 4.34
C ASP A 162 21.33 10.49 3.33
N LYS A 163 22.52 10.99 3.08
CA LYS A 163 23.43 10.41 2.08
C LYS A 163 24.27 9.25 2.63
N ASP A 164 24.45 9.17 3.92
CA ASP A 164 25.35 8.20 4.55
C ASP A 164 24.69 6.85 4.86
N HIS A 165 23.45 6.81 5.29
CA HIS A 165 22.76 5.58 5.69
C HIS A 165 21.63 5.16 4.76
N SER A 166 20.81 6.10 4.26
CA SER A 166 19.65 5.76 3.43
C SER A 166 19.99 4.93 2.19
N PRO A 167 21.14 5.13 1.50
CA PRO A 167 21.54 4.23 0.40
C PRO A 167 21.78 2.77 0.84
N ALA A 168 22.31 2.55 2.03
CA ALA A 168 22.50 1.21 2.58
C ALA A 168 21.15 0.55 2.93
N LEU A 169 20.23 1.30 3.48
CA LEU A 169 18.86 0.84 3.72
C LEU A 169 18.17 0.45 2.42
N TRP A 170 18.17 1.31 1.39
CA TRP A 170 17.55 1.02 0.10
C TRP A 170 18.13 -0.22 -0.56
N LYS A 171 19.45 -0.39 -0.52
CA LYS A 171 20.12 -1.59 -1.01
C LYS A 171 19.63 -2.84 -0.28
N SER A 172 19.52 -2.77 1.04
CA SER A 172 19.09 -3.89 1.88
C SER A 172 17.63 -4.24 1.68
N LEU A 173 16.72 -3.24 1.63
CA LEU A 173 15.30 -3.43 1.31
C LEU A 173 15.14 -4.09 -0.07
N ALA A 174 15.75 -3.50 -1.07
CA ALA A 174 15.69 -3.99 -2.45
C ALA A 174 16.21 -5.42 -2.58
N ALA A 175 17.34 -5.75 -1.93
CA ALA A 175 17.88 -7.10 -1.92
C ALA A 175 16.96 -8.10 -1.20
N THR A 176 16.29 -7.67 -0.12
CA THR A 176 15.36 -8.51 0.63
C THR A 176 14.14 -8.89 -0.21
N PHE A 177 13.61 -7.96 -1.00
CA PHE A 177 12.38 -8.16 -1.78
C PHE A 177 12.60 -8.31 -3.29
N LYS A 178 13.83 -8.51 -3.77
CA LYS A 178 14.16 -8.58 -5.21
C LYS A 178 13.37 -9.62 -6.02
N HIS A 179 12.87 -10.66 -5.36
CA HIS A 179 12.08 -11.73 -5.98
C HIS A 179 10.57 -11.58 -5.73
N ASP A 180 10.16 -10.52 -5.04
CA ASP A 180 8.77 -10.26 -4.71
C ASP A 180 8.30 -8.92 -5.31
N ARG A 181 7.74 -8.98 -6.51
CA ARG A 181 7.24 -7.78 -7.21
C ARG A 181 5.91 -7.26 -6.65
N ASN A 182 5.31 -7.96 -5.72
CA ASN A 182 4.07 -7.51 -5.07
C ASN A 182 4.35 -6.61 -3.86
N VAL A 183 5.60 -6.46 -3.47
CA VAL A 183 6.03 -5.43 -2.52
C VAL A 183 6.33 -4.18 -3.32
N VAL A 184 5.78 -3.04 -2.92
CA VAL A 184 6.12 -1.72 -3.47
C VAL A 184 7.13 -1.06 -2.55
N LEU A 185 8.15 -0.40 -3.09
CA LEU A 185 9.17 0.29 -2.29
C LEU A 185 9.07 1.80 -2.52
N ALA A 186 8.96 2.56 -1.44
CA ALA A 186 9.04 4.01 -1.45
C ALA A 186 10.34 4.45 -0.75
N PRO A 187 11.27 5.10 -1.47
CA PRO A 187 12.56 5.49 -0.88
C PRO A 187 12.43 6.57 0.18
N TRP A 188 11.34 7.32 0.19
CA TRP A 188 11.07 8.37 1.14
C TRP A 188 9.56 8.64 1.22
N GLY A 189 9.09 9.10 2.37
CA GLY A 189 7.68 9.50 2.55
C GLY A 189 7.45 10.95 2.14
N GLU A 190 7.98 11.91 2.88
CA GLU A 190 7.69 13.33 2.68
C GLU A 190 8.94 14.17 2.46
N THR A 191 9.03 14.79 1.32
CA THR A 191 10.19 15.60 0.93
C THR A 191 9.86 17.08 1.08
N VAL A 192 10.77 17.86 1.73
CA VAL A 192 10.62 19.31 1.91
C VAL A 192 11.72 20.11 1.21
N VAL A 193 12.55 19.50 0.40
CA VAL A 193 13.61 20.16 -0.35
C VAL A 193 13.13 20.60 -1.73
N ASN A 194 13.84 21.54 -2.37
CA ASN A 194 13.53 21.94 -3.74
C ASN A 194 13.69 20.79 -4.76
N ALA A 195 13.11 20.95 -5.94
CA ALA A 195 13.05 19.90 -6.96
C ALA A 195 14.42 19.40 -7.45
N ASN A 196 15.44 20.27 -7.51
CA ASN A 196 16.79 19.85 -7.90
C ASN A 196 17.43 18.97 -6.81
N CYS A 197 17.32 19.39 -5.56
CA CYS A 197 17.79 18.63 -4.42
C CYS A 197 17.04 17.30 -4.27
N PHE A 198 15.73 17.31 -4.43
CA PHE A 198 14.91 16.11 -4.49
C PHE A 198 15.47 15.09 -5.48
N LEU A 199 15.80 15.52 -6.71
CA LEU A 199 16.30 14.59 -7.73
C LEU A 199 17.74 14.15 -7.49
N ARG A 200 18.63 15.10 -7.15
CA ARG A 200 20.08 14.89 -7.18
C ARG A 200 20.73 14.69 -5.81
N GLY A 201 20.07 15.16 -4.75
CA GLY A 201 20.66 15.24 -3.41
C GLY A 201 21.69 16.36 -3.32
N GLY A 202 22.42 16.36 -2.24
CA GLY A 202 23.43 17.38 -1.91
C GLY A 202 23.16 18.02 -0.55
N VAL A 203 23.89 19.08 -0.21
CA VAL A 203 23.56 19.93 0.92
C VAL A 203 22.52 20.94 0.47
N CYS A 204 21.33 20.86 1.00
CA CYS A 204 20.18 21.64 0.54
C CYS A 204 19.65 22.52 1.65
N GLU A 205 19.14 23.70 1.28
CA GLU A 205 18.35 24.52 2.18
C GLU A 205 17.11 23.73 2.63
N ALA A 206 16.64 23.98 3.86
CA ALA A 206 15.51 23.31 4.50
C ALA A 206 15.71 21.81 4.82
N THR A 207 16.92 21.29 4.80
CA THR A 207 17.20 20.00 5.42
C THR A 207 17.38 20.23 6.93
N PHE A 208 16.29 20.00 7.67
CA PHE A 208 16.30 20.07 9.13
C PHE A 208 16.91 18.77 9.68
N GLY A 209 18.23 18.75 9.73
CA GLY A 209 18.95 17.75 10.50
C GLY A 209 18.85 18.01 12.00
N PRO A 210 19.36 17.11 12.82
CA PRO A 210 19.47 17.33 14.25
C PRO A 210 20.14 18.68 14.54
N ASN A 211 19.57 19.45 15.45
CA ASN A 211 20.00 20.81 15.81
C ASN A 211 19.90 21.85 14.66
N ASN A 212 19.01 21.67 13.70
CA ASN A 212 18.83 22.55 12.53
C ASN A 212 20.10 22.69 11.65
N ASN A 213 21.02 21.76 11.73
CA ASN A 213 22.22 21.79 10.89
C ASN A 213 21.93 21.15 9.53
N PRO A 214 22.33 21.79 8.42
CA PRO A 214 22.25 21.18 7.10
C PRO A 214 23.07 19.89 7.04
N TYR A 215 22.54 18.86 6.36
CA TYR A 215 23.23 17.61 6.11
C TYR A 215 23.20 17.25 4.62
N ALA A 216 24.12 16.38 4.19
CA ALA A 216 24.12 15.88 2.83
C ALA A 216 22.98 14.89 2.62
N THR A 217 22.10 15.16 1.67
CA THR A 217 20.96 14.32 1.33
C THR A 217 21.26 13.39 0.15
N ALA A 218 20.60 12.25 0.12
CA ALA A 218 20.55 11.37 -1.04
C ALA A 218 19.37 11.75 -1.92
N GLY A 219 19.60 11.88 -3.24
CA GLY A 219 18.53 12.21 -4.18
C GLY A 219 17.75 10.97 -4.63
N MET A 220 16.52 11.20 -5.13
CA MET A 220 15.66 10.12 -5.63
C MET A 220 16.28 9.36 -6.82
N GLN A 221 17.13 10.02 -7.63
CA GLN A 221 17.88 9.31 -8.68
C GLN A 221 18.85 8.28 -8.08
N GLN A 222 19.52 8.61 -6.99
CA GLN A 222 20.41 7.67 -6.28
C GLN A 222 19.59 6.50 -5.71
N ALA A 223 18.44 6.76 -5.11
CA ALA A 223 17.56 5.73 -4.56
C ALA A 223 17.15 4.71 -5.63
N VAL A 224 16.61 5.15 -6.76
CA VAL A 224 16.23 4.27 -7.86
C VAL A 224 17.44 3.47 -8.37
N THR A 225 18.58 4.13 -8.56
CA THR A 225 19.81 3.48 -9.03
C THR A 225 20.27 2.38 -8.08
N VAL A 226 20.28 2.64 -6.77
CA VAL A 226 20.68 1.68 -5.74
C VAL A 226 19.74 0.47 -5.71
N MET A 227 18.42 0.71 -5.72
CA MET A 227 17.42 -0.37 -5.70
C MET A 227 17.52 -1.24 -6.96
N ARG A 228 17.71 -0.65 -8.14
CA ARG A 228 17.84 -1.40 -9.40
C ARG A 228 19.15 -2.20 -9.45
N ARG A 229 20.25 -1.64 -8.96
CA ARG A 229 21.53 -2.38 -8.81
C ARG A 229 21.44 -3.55 -7.81
N ALA A 230 20.58 -3.45 -6.81
CA ALA A 230 20.25 -4.54 -5.90
C ALA A 230 19.28 -5.59 -6.50
N SER A 231 19.01 -5.49 -7.82
CA SER A 231 18.16 -6.40 -8.60
C SER A 231 16.66 -6.34 -8.25
N TYR A 232 16.19 -5.31 -7.59
CA TYR A 232 14.76 -5.10 -7.38
C TYR A 232 14.09 -4.68 -8.69
N ARG A 233 13.02 -5.40 -9.09
CA ARG A 233 12.34 -5.21 -10.37
C ARG A 233 10.87 -4.78 -10.21
N GLY A 234 10.38 -4.66 -8.98
CA GLY A 234 9.02 -4.22 -8.68
C GLY A 234 8.83 -2.71 -8.82
N PRO A 235 7.61 -2.21 -8.59
CA PRO A 235 7.30 -0.79 -8.62
C PRO A 235 8.04 -0.02 -7.51
N ILE A 236 8.51 1.18 -7.85
CA ILE A 236 9.07 2.14 -6.89
C ILE A 236 8.17 3.37 -6.90
N VAL A 237 7.68 3.75 -5.73
CA VAL A 237 6.86 4.94 -5.52
C VAL A 237 7.78 6.12 -5.21
N ILE A 238 7.59 7.23 -5.90
CA ILE A 238 8.38 8.45 -5.76
C ILE A 238 7.46 9.58 -5.29
N PRO A 239 7.67 10.14 -4.09
CA PRO A 239 6.81 11.19 -3.54
C PRO A 239 6.94 12.50 -4.29
N GLY A 240 6.00 13.41 -4.06
CA GLY A 240 6.15 14.82 -4.39
C GLY A 240 7.11 15.55 -3.44
N ILE A 241 7.28 16.86 -3.65
CA ILE A 241 7.94 17.76 -2.70
C ILE A 241 6.88 18.44 -1.83
N ASP A 242 7.32 19.28 -0.88
CA ASP A 242 6.43 20.02 0.02
C ASP A 242 5.52 19.05 0.81
N TYR A 243 6.16 18.20 1.62
CA TYR A 243 5.48 17.10 2.35
C TYR A 243 4.68 16.16 1.43
N ALA A 244 5.25 15.84 0.28
CA ALA A 244 4.60 15.09 -0.81
C ALA A 244 3.29 15.73 -1.33
N ASN A 245 2.95 16.95 -0.94
CA ASN A 245 1.72 17.64 -1.33
C ASN A 245 1.80 18.33 -2.69
N ASN A 246 3.00 18.45 -3.27
CA ASN A 246 3.23 19.19 -4.50
C ASN A 246 3.88 18.32 -5.58
N LEU A 247 3.12 18.03 -6.64
CA LEU A 247 3.59 17.27 -7.82
C LEU A 247 3.82 18.13 -9.06
N SER A 248 3.78 19.47 -8.96
CA SER A 248 3.93 20.36 -10.14
C SER A 248 5.25 20.15 -10.89
N HIS A 249 6.32 19.78 -10.19
CA HIS A 249 7.64 19.52 -10.74
C HIS A 249 7.92 18.02 -10.98
N TRP A 250 7.01 17.12 -10.63
CA TRP A 250 7.29 15.68 -10.59
C TRP A 250 7.68 15.13 -11.97
N LEU A 251 6.96 15.48 -13.03
CA LEU A 251 7.24 14.96 -14.38
C LEU A 251 8.60 15.42 -14.92
N SER A 252 9.04 16.64 -14.60
CA SER A 252 10.32 17.20 -15.05
C SER A 252 11.51 16.77 -14.20
N HIS A 253 11.27 16.37 -12.94
CA HIS A 253 12.31 15.99 -11.97
C HIS A 253 12.17 14.54 -11.49
N ARG A 254 11.38 13.71 -12.18
CA ARG A 254 11.31 12.28 -11.85
C ARG A 254 12.65 11.59 -12.13
N PRO A 255 13.05 10.61 -11.31
CA PRO A 255 14.25 9.82 -11.60
C PRO A 255 14.12 9.05 -12.93
N ARG A 256 15.25 8.79 -13.56
CA ARG A 256 15.32 7.84 -14.68
C ARG A 256 15.33 6.42 -14.11
N ASP A 257 14.39 5.61 -14.56
CA ASP A 257 14.33 4.19 -14.24
C ASP A 257 14.42 3.36 -15.53
N PRO A 258 15.46 2.53 -15.71
CA PRO A 258 15.61 1.72 -16.91
C PRO A 258 14.53 0.65 -17.08
N LEU A 259 13.79 0.34 -16.00
CA LEU A 259 12.70 -0.64 -16.04
C LEU A 259 11.32 0.01 -16.24
N HIS A 260 11.23 1.33 -16.22
CA HIS A 260 9.97 2.09 -16.33
C HIS A 260 8.91 1.67 -15.29
N GLN A 261 9.33 1.37 -14.07
CA GLN A 261 8.48 0.87 -12.98
C GLN A 261 8.33 1.91 -11.87
N LEU A 262 8.18 3.20 -12.23
CA LEU A 262 7.94 4.27 -11.27
C LEU A 262 6.46 4.59 -11.17
N MET A 263 6.02 4.84 -9.94
CA MET A 263 4.74 5.40 -9.57
C MET A 263 4.96 6.75 -8.90
N ALA A 264 3.98 7.63 -8.96
CA ALA A 264 3.99 8.88 -8.22
C ALA A 264 3.18 8.77 -6.92
N GLU A 265 3.56 9.55 -5.93
CA GLU A 265 2.87 9.63 -4.64
C GLU A 265 2.60 11.08 -4.25
N ALA A 266 1.39 11.33 -3.73
CA ALA A 266 1.03 12.57 -3.06
C ALA A 266 0.49 12.28 -1.67
N HIS A 267 0.71 13.21 -0.71
CA HIS A 267 0.06 13.21 0.59
C HIS A 267 -0.96 14.34 0.64
N ILE A 268 -2.21 13.99 0.92
CA ILE A 268 -3.34 14.94 0.84
C ILE A 268 -4.15 14.89 2.13
N TYR A 269 -4.14 16.00 2.84
CA TYR A 269 -4.93 16.22 4.05
C TYR A 269 -5.71 17.51 3.94
N GLY A 270 -6.78 17.63 4.68
CA GLY A 270 -7.39 18.92 4.95
C GLY A 270 -6.36 19.89 5.52
N LYS A 271 -6.45 21.18 5.24
CA LYS A 271 -5.51 22.25 5.59
C LYS A 271 -4.15 22.20 4.86
N ASN A 272 -3.87 21.23 4.03
CA ASN A 272 -2.70 21.29 3.13
C ASN A 272 -2.87 22.41 2.09
N THR A 273 -1.75 22.88 1.55
CA THR A 273 -1.74 23.89 0.47
C THR A 273 -2.51 23.39 -0.75
N CYS A 274 -2.33 22.13 -1.13
CA CYS A 274 -3.10 21.45 -2.18
C CYS A 274 -4.13 20.50 -1.55
N SER A 275 -5.32 21.02 -1.21
CA SER A 275 -6.42 20.28 -0.60
C SER A 275 -7.77 20.50 -1.31
N SER A 276 -7.75 20.97 -2.56
CA SER A 276 -8.96 21.23 -3.34
C SER A 276 -8.94 20.53 -4.70
N VAL A 277 -10.12 20.20 -5.21
CA VAL A 277 -10.28 19.60 -6.55
C VAL A 277 -9.62 20.46 -7.64
N SER A 278 -9.69 21.79 -7.53
CA SER A 278 -9.02 22.70 -8.46
C SER A 278 -7.50 22.51 -8.43
N CYS A 279 -6.90 22.39 -7.24
CA CYS A 279 -5.46 22.09 -7.12
C CYS A 279 -5.13 20.70 -7.70
N PHE A 280 -5.89 19.68 -7.38
CA PHE A 280 -5.66 18.32 -7.89
C PHE A 280 -5.69 18.28 -9.42
N ASN A 281 -6.65 18.97 -10.05
CA ASN A 281 -6.74 19.04 -11.50
C ASN A 281 -5.53 19.72 -12.13
N ARG A 282 -4.90 20.71 -11.45
CA ARG A 282 -3.72 21.39 -11.95
C ARG A 282 -2.42 20.62 -11.70
N THR A 283 -2.28 19.94 -10.56
CA THR A 283 -0.99 19.40 -10.10
C THR A 283 -0.93 17.87 -10.11
N LEU A 284 -2.00 17.18 -9.74
CA LEU A 284 -2.04 15.71 -9.66
C LEU A 284 -2.52 15.07 -10.97
N ALA A 285 -3.59 15.58 -11.59
CA ALA A 285 -4.15 15.00 -12.79
C ALA A 285 -3.16 14.92 -13.98
N PRO A 286 -2.27 15.91 -14.24
CA PRO A 286 -1.24 15.77 -15.27
C PRO A 286 -0.29 14.60 -15.03
N VAL A 287 0.04 14.31 -13.76
CA VAL A 287 0.90 13.18 -13.37
C VAL A 287 0.14 11.86 -13.52
N ALA A 288 -1.10 11.79 -13.02
CA ALA A 288 -1.96 10.60 -13.11
C ALA A 288 -2.22 10.14 -14.54
N ARG A 289 -2.19 11.06 -15.51
CA ARG A 289 -2.29 10.71 -16.96
C ARG A 289 -1.01 10.10 -17.54
N ARG A 290 0.10 10.10 -16.84
CA ARG A 290 1.43 9.67 -17.35
C ARG A 290 1.99 8.46 -16.62
N VAL A 291 1.75 8.35 -15.31
CA VAL A 291 2.22 7.25 -14.45
C VAL A 291 1.11 6.88 -13.47
N PRO A 292 1.14 5.68 -12.87
CA PRO A 292 0.25 5.38 -11.75
C PRO A 292 0.51 6.38 -10.63
N LEU A 293 -0.56 6.91 -10.05
CA LEU A 293 -0.51 7.84 -8.93
C LEU A 293 -1.24 7.20 -7.74
N ILE A 294 -0.68 7.38 -6.55
CA ILE A 294 -1.35 7.06 -5.29
C ILE A 294 -1.37 8.29 -4.37
N LEU A 295 -2.40 8.41 -3.57
CA LEU A 295 -2.40 9.24 -2.37
C LEU A 295 -1.88 8.36 -1.24
N GLY A 296 -0.56 8.28 -1.07
CA GLY A 296 0.09 7.36 -0.14
C GLY A 296 -0.21 7.67 1.32
N GLU A 297 -0.53 8.92 1.61
CA GLU A 297 -1.19 9.33 2.84
C GLU A 297 -2.36 10.25 2.51
N THR A 298 -3.50 9.97 3.12
CA THR A 298 -4.66 10.87 3.01
C THR A 298 -5.53 10.78 4.27
N GLY A 299 -6.02 11.91 4.73
CA GLY A 299 -6.83 12.01 5.93
C GLY A 299 -7.66 13.28 5.97
N GLU A 300 -8.54 13.39 6.97
CA GLU A 300 -9.42 14.56 7.11
C GLU A 300 -8.62 15.83 7.44
N SER A 301 -7.66 15.74 8.37
CA SER A 301 -6.68 16.80 8.65
C SER A 301 -5.33 16.20 9.03
N TYR A 302 -4.23 16.93 8.79
CA TYR A 302 -2.89 16.46 9.13
C TYR A 302 -2.54 16.63 10.62
N ASP A 303 -3.32 17.41 11.35
CA ASP A 303 -3.09 17.72 12.78
C ASP A 303 -4.07 17.00 13.72
N GLY A 304 -4.90 16.10 13.18
CA GLY A 304 -5.88 15.34 13.95
C GLY A 304 -6.97 16.21 14.60
N SER A 305 -7.16 17.46 14.17
CA SER A 305 -8.11 18.39 14.77
C SER A 305 -9.53 18.27 14.22
N ASP A 306 -9.71 17.64 13.03
CA ASP A 306 -11.00 17.43 12.40
C ASP A 306 -11.31 15.94 12.32
N CYS A 307 -12.42 15.55 12.94
CA CYS A 307 -12.91 14.17 12.96
C CYS A 307 -14.03 13.91 11.94
N GLY A 308 -14.29 14.86 11.04
CA GLY A 308 -15.29 14.74 10.00
C GLY A 308 -14.95 13.73 8.92
N SER A 309 -15.61 13.85 7.79
CA SER A 309 -15.33 13.03 6.60
C SER A 309 -15.55 13.81 5.29
N SER A 310 -15.69 15.13 5.37
CA SER A 310 -15.99 15.97 4.20
C SER A 310 -14.78 16.13 3.28
N GLN A 311 -13.61 16.33 3.86
CA GLN A 311 -12.36 16.49 3.11
C GLN A 311 -11.95 15.15 2.48
N ILE A 312 -11.88 14.09 3.29
CA ILE A 312 -11.50 12.77 2.80
C ILE A 312 -12.45 12.25 1.72
N SER A 313 -13.76 12.50 1.84
CA SER A 313 -14.72 12.13 0.81
C SER A 313 -14.45 12.85 -0.52
N THR A 314 -14.12 14.14 -0.46
CA THR A 314 -13.74 14.92 -1.64
C THR A 314 -12.48 14.35 -2.30
N PHE A 315 -11.45 14.01 -1.49
CA PHE A 315 -10.17 13.51 -1.97
C PHE A 315 -10.32 12.14 -2.64
N MET A 316 -10.98 11.18 -1.97
CA MET A 316 -11.14 9.83 -2.49
C MET A 316 -12.11 9.78 -3.68
N ASN A 317 -13.18 10.55 -3.69
CA ASN A 317 -14.08 10.64 -4.85
C ASN A 317 -13.35 11.19 -6.08
N TRP A 318 -12.48 12.22 -5.89
CA TRP A 318 -11.65 12.70 -6.98
C TRP A 318 -10.68 11.63 -7.45
N ALA A 319 -10.03 10.92 -6.54
CA ALA A 319 -9.07 9.86 -6.85
C ALA A 319 -9.74 8.72 -7.64
N ASP A 320 -10.95 8.30 -7.23
CA ASP A 320 -11.74 7.27 -7.93
C ASP A 320 -12.08 7.68 -9.37
N ALA A 321 -12.51 8.93 -9.56
CA ALA A 321 -12.83 9.47 -10.87
C ALA A 321 -11.60 9.54 -11.81
N HIS A 322 -10.39 9.57 -11.25
CA HIS A 322 -9.14 9.68 -12.01
C HIS A 322 -8.32 8.38 -12.04
N GLY A 323 -8.84 7.27 -11.47
CA GLY A 323 -8.12 5.99 -11.40
C GLY A 323 -6.88 6.01 -10.49
N VAL A 324 -6.84 6.94 -9.53
CA VAL A 324 -5.78 7.12 -8.53
C VAL A 324 -6.05 6.21 -7.35
N GLY A 325 -5.02 5.51 -6.85
CA GLY A 325 -5.11 4.75 -5.61
C GLY A 325 -4.95 5.65 -4.39
N TYR A 326 -5.25 5.12 -3.20
CA TYR A 326 -5.07 5.85 -1.95
C TYR A 326 -4.88 4.93 -0.75
N GLU A 327 -4.22 5.45 0.29
CA GLU A 327 -3.95 4.77 1.55
C GLU A 327 -4.27 5.72 2.71
N ALA A 328 -5.38 5.44 3.41
CA ALA A 328 -5.87 6.29 4.49
C ALA A 328 -4.92 6.28 5.68
N TRP A 329 -4.66 7.42 6.26
CA TRP A 329 -3.90 7.59 7.48
C TRP A 329 -4.85 7.62 8.67
N THR A 330 -4.79 6.74 9.71
CA THR A 330 -3.91 5.59 9.81
C THR A 330 -4.61 4.45 10.57
N TRP A 331 -4.30 3.20 10.28
CA TRP A 331 -4.79 2.01 10.99
C TRP A 331 -4.15 1.90 12.37
N ASN A 332 -4.63 2.69 13.30
CA ASN A 332 -4.12 2.84 14.65
C ASN A 332 -5.27 3.20 15.61
N THR A 333 -5.03 3.07 16.91
CA THR A 333 -5.99 3.31 18.00
C THR A 333 -5.59 4.51 18.86
N TRP A 334 -4.97 5.55 18.29
CA TRP A 334 -4.48 6.72 19.02
C TRP A 334 -5.58 7.53 19.73
N GLY A 335 -6.85 7.35 19.33
CA GLY A 335 -7.98 8.04 19.93
C GLY A 335 -8.08 9.52 19.55
N ASN A 336 -7.43 9.90 18.45
CA ASN A 336 -7.56 11.21 17.82
C ASN A 336 -8.17 11.06 16.41
N CYS A 337 -8.38 12.19 15.72
CA CYS A 337 -9.05 12.21 14.42
C CYS A 337 -8.22 11.68 13.24
N GLU A 338 -6.98 11.26 13.47
CA GLU A 338 -6.16 10.54 12.48
C GLU A 338 -6.39 9.02 12.55
N ALA A 339 -6.91 8.51 13.68
CA ALA A 339 -7.15 7.09 13.87
C ALA A 339 -8.35 6.60 13.06
N LEU A 340 -8.18 5.50 12.32
CA LEU A 340 -9.27 4.85 11.58
C LEU A 340 -10.09 3.93 12.48
N ILE A 341 -9.50 3.39 13.53
CA ILE A 341 -10.09 2.33 14.37
C ILE A 341 -10.00 2.65 15.86
N SER A 342 -11.00 2.22 16.61
CA SER A 342 -11.01 2.27 18.08
C SER A 342 -10.37 1.04 18.70
N ASN A 343 -10.24 -0.06 17.95
CA ASN A 343 -9.57 -1.28 18.36
C ASN A 343 -9.08 -2.07 17.14
N TYR A 344 -8.10 -2.93 17.31
CA TYR A 344 -7.49 -3.71 16.24
C TYR A 344 -8.35 -4.88 15.72
N SER A 345 -9.58 -5.06 16.21
CA SER A 345 -10.58 -5.92 15.56
C SER A 345 -11.32 -5.21 14.42
N GLY A 346 -11.01 -3.92 14.20
CA GLY A 346 -11.52 -3.14 13.07
C GLY A 346 -12.85 -2.44 13.33
N THR A 347 -13.15 -2.09 14.61
CA THR A 347 -14.24 -1.17 14.91
C THR A 347 -13.84 0.25 14.47
N PRO A 348 -14.61 0.91 13.60
CA PRO A 348 -14.29 2.26 13.15
C PRO A 348 -14.21 3.26 14.30
N TYR A 349 -13.30 4.23 14.20
CA TYR A 349 -13.23 5.37 15.10
C TYR A 349 -13.86 6.61 14.46
N GLY A 350 -14.86 7.17 15.10
CA GLY A 350 -15.53 8.40 14.66
C GLY A 350 -16.15 8.36 13.25
N PRO A 351 -16.62 9.50 12.76
CA PRO A 351 -17.16 9.65 11.40
C PRO A 351 -16.12 9.34 10.31
N TYR A 352 -14.86 9.72 10.52
CA TYR A 352 -13.74 9.47 9.60
C TYR A 352 -13.55 7.97 9.32
N GLY A 353 -13.31 7.16 10.34
CA GLY A 353 -13.14 5.71 10.17
C GLY A 353 -14.39 5.01 9.66
N ALA A 354 -15.58 5.46 10.08
CA ALA A 354 -16.85 4.91 9.61
C ALA A 354 -17.04 5.16 8.11
N TRP A 355 -16.74 6.38 7.63
CA TRP A 355 -16.82 6.73 6.22
C TRP A 355 -15.87 5.92 5.36
N ILE A 356 -14.58 5.81 5.76
CA ILE A 356 -13.57 5.01 5.03
C ILE A 356 -14.04 3.56 4.87
N LYS A 357 -14.52 2.93 5.95
CA LYS A 357 -15.04 1.56 5.91
C LYS A 357 -16.20 1.40 4.93
N ALA A 358 -17.15 2.32 4.96
CA ALA A 358 -18.33 2.31 4.07
C ALA A 358 -17.91 2.55 2.62
N HIS A 359 -17.00 3.49 2.38
CA HIS A 359 -16.48 3.81 1.05
C HIS A 359 -15.77 2.59 0.42
N TYR A 360 -14.89 1.94 1.13
CA TYR A 360 -14.20 0.73 0.63
C TYR A 360 -15.16 -0.43 0.34
N ALA A 361 -16.24 -0.55 1.10
CA ALA A 361 -17.28 -1.54 0.85
C ALA A 361 -18.08 -1.26 -0.44
N ALA A 362 -18.21 0.01 -0.85
CA ALA A 362 -18.91 0.41 -2.06
C ALA A 362 -18.12 0.22 -3.36
N LEU A 363 -16.79 0.03 -3.28
CA LEU A 363 -15.87 -0.12 -4.43
C LEU A 363 -15.77 -1.57 -4.99
N ARG A 364 -16.75 -2.41 -4.73
CA ARG A 364 -16.78 -3.83 -5.16
C ARG A 364 -17.17 -4.01 -6.62
#